data_93a77ea2da83876dde4f388fb499bb5c
#
_entry.id   93a77ea2da83876dde4f388fb499bb5c
#
_cell.length_a   1.000
_cell.length_b   1.000
_cell.length_c   1.000
_cell.angle_alpha   90.00
_cell.angle_beta   90.00
_cell.angle_gamma   90.00
#
_symmetry.space_group_name_H-M   'P 1'
#
loop_
_entity.id
_entity.type
_entity.pdbx_description
1 polymer ?
#
loop_
_entity_poly.entity_id
_entity_poly.type
_entity_poly.pdbx_seq_one_letter_code
_entity_poly.pdbx_strand_id
1 'polypeptide(L)'
;MQRLSVLDLLDPSEVNKRSSLLAPSKDEFDNVALVESDIAATQPLIMSMNVREIQKFKRSFLRKLRSDLHGKRRGWERFVAIKANGESMSMYPRILPGAVVLIDRHYNSVVPYRRGETNIYAVQTKEGCKLRYVEVAGKNLVLRPHNTTYPVQVVTLQADESPQECIVGRICYVGMEV
;
A
#
# COMPACT_ATOMS: atom_id res chain seq x y z
N MET A 1 38.64 44.50 -12.65
CA MET A 1 37.86 43.27 -12.80
C MET A 1 37.29 42.86 -11.46
N GLN A 2 36.04 43.21 -11.18
CA GLN A 2 35.36 42.78 -9.97
C GLN A 2 35.00 41.27 -10.11
N ARG A 3 35.51 40.48 -9.19
CA ARG A 3 35.06 39.07 -9.05
C ARG A 3 33.66 39.10 -8.47
N LEU A 4 32.66 38.89 -9.31
CA LEU A 4 31.32 38.60 -8.85
C LEU A 4 31.38 37.28 -8.05
N SER A 5 30.94 37.34 -6.78
CA SER A 5 30.78 36.16 -5.93
C SER A 5 29.66 35.33 -6.50
N VAL A 6 29.77 33.99 -6.41
CA VAL A 6 28.69 33.07 -6.81
C VAL A 6 27.40 33.38 -6.07
N LEU A 7 27.47 34.01 -4.90
CA LEU A 7 26.34 34.48 -4.09
C LEU A 7 25.61 35.68 -4.71
N ASP A 8 26.33 36.52 -5.52
CA ASP A 8 25.74 37.69 -6.19
C ASP A 8 24.94 37.29 -7.44
N LEU A 9 25.05 36.03 -7.90
CA LEU A 9 24.33 35.48 -9.04
C LEU A 9 23.01 34.78 -8.65
N LEU A 10 22.77 34.61 -7.37
CA LEU A 10 21.55 33.99 -6.87
C LEU A 10 20.63 35.06 -6.27
N ASP A 11 19.55 35.38 -6.97
CA ASP A 11 18.46 36.19 -6.40
C ASP A 11 17.97 35.51 -5.12
N PRO A 12 17.96 36.21 -3.96
CA PRO A 12 17.45 35.65 -2.71
C PRO A 12 16.03 35.10 -2.82
N SER A 13 15.20 35.65 -3.72
CA SER A 13 13.87 35.14 -4.01
C SER A 13 13.88 33.80 -4.74
N GLU A 14 14.85 33.56 -5.59
CA GLU A 14 15.06 32.29 -6.30
C GLU A 14 15.61 31.18 -5.37
N VAL A 15 16.51 31.55 -4.44
CA VAL A 15 17.03 30.64 -3.41
C VAL A 15 15.89 30.17 -2.50
N ASN A 16 15.02 31.09 -2.07
CA ASN A 16 13.86 30.76 -1.26
C ASN A 16 12.84 29.91 -2.01
N LYS A 17 12.61 30.15 -3.30
CA LYS A 17 11.75 29.30 -4.13
C LYS A 17 12.33 27.88 -4.28
N ARG A 18 13.63 27.75 -4.51
CA ARG A 18 14.29 26.45 -4.61
C ARG A 18 14.31 25.70 -3.29
N SER A 19 14.56 26.37 -2.18
CA SER A 19 14.50 25.76 -0.85
C SER A 19 13.09 25.31 -0.47
N SER A 20 12.06 26.08 -0.85
CA SER A 20 10.66 25.69 -0.64
C SER A 20 10.23 24.50 -1.50
N LEU A 21 10.85 24.31 -2.68
CA LEU A 21 10.63 23.14 -3.54
C LEU A 21 11.39 21.89 -3.04
N LEU A 22 12.56 22.08 -2.42
CA LEU A 22 13.44 21.00 -1.97
C LEU A 22 13.20 20.60 -0.52
N ALA A 23 12.66 21.49 0.30
CA ALA A 23 12.29 21.25 1.70
C ALA A 23 10.76 21.31 1.83
N PRO A 24 10.04 20.23 1.51
CA PRO A 24 8.60 20.21 1.66
C PRO A 24 8.21 20.49 3.12
N SER A 25 7.17 21.30 3.30
CA SER A 25 6.66 21.62 4.63
C SER A 25 6.22 20.33 5.36
N LYS A 26 6.28 20.32 6.68
CA LYS A 26 5.85 19.18 7.50
C LYS A 26 4.40 18.76 7.20
N ASP A 27 3.59 19.67 6.68
CA ASP A 27 2.17 19.43 6.35
C ASP A 27 1.95 18.73 5.00
N GLU A 28 3.00 18.56 4.18
CA GLU A 28 2.87 17.91 2.85
C GLU A 28 3.00 16.39 2.89
N PHE A 29 3.46 15.83 4.00
CA PHE A 29 3.65 14.38 4.16
C PHE A 29 2.74 13.81 5.23
N ASP A 30 2.22 12.63 4.93
CA ASP A 30 1.58 11.75 5.89
C ASP A 30 2.53 10.60 6.25
N ASN A 31 2.55 10.24 7.53
CA ASN A 31 3.28 9.08 8.03
C ASN A 31 2.43 7.84 7.85
N VAL A 32 3.02 6.81 7.25
CA VAL A 32 2.41 5.49 7.11
C VAL A 32 3.29 4.49 7.87
N ALA A 33 2.68 3.75 8.79
CA ALA A 33 3.37 2.74 9.56
C ALA A 33 3.72 1.53 8.67
N LEU A 34 5.00 1.13 8.68
CA LEU A 34 5.43 -0.17 8.17
C LEU A 34 5.39 -1.15 9.32
N VAL A 35 4.64 -2.23 9.14
CA VAL A 35 4.36 -3.24 10.17
C VAL A 35 4.50 -4.65 9.60
N GLU A 36 4.43 -5.65 10.48
CA GLU A 36 4.29 -7.04 10.05
C GLU A 36 2.91 -7.28 9.41
N SER A 37 2.82 -8.24 8.52
CA SER A 37 1.61 -8.50 7.73
C SER A 37 0.40 -8.93 8.57
N ASP A 38 0.62 -9.65 9.65
CA ASP A 38 -0.41 -10.05 10.61
C ASP A 38 -0.98 -8.84 11.38
N ILE A 39 -0.12 -7.90 11.76
CA ILE A 39 -0.52 -6.63 12.38
C ILE A 39 -1.37 -5.81 11.42
N ALA A 40 -0.95 -5.70 10.16
CA ALA A 40 -1.72 -5.00 9.12
C ALA A 40 -3.13 -5.62 8.93
N ALA A 41 -3.24 -6.94 9.08
CA ALA A 41 -4.47 -7.69 8.90
C ALA A 41 -5.43 -7.59 10.10
N THR A 42 -4.91 -7.50 11.32
CA THR A 42 -5.69 -7.71 12.54
C THR A 42 -5.89 -6.46 13.40
N GLN A 43 -5.00 -5.46 13.29
CA GLN A 43 -5.11 -4.25 14.11
C GLN A 43 -5.77 -3.09 13.36
N PRO A 44 -6.96 -2.66 13.75
CA PRO A 44 -7.62 -1.47 13.17
C PRO A 44 -6.76 -0.21 13.28
N LEU A 45 -6.29 0.10 14.47
CA LEU A 45 -5.35 1.17 14.77
C LEU A 45 -3.99 0.57 15.08
N ILE A 46 -2.96 1.03 14.39
CA ILE A 46 -1.61 0.52 14.59
C ILE A 46 -1.01 1.13 15.85
N MET A 47 -0.70 0.27 16.81
CA MET A 47 -0.02 0.68 18.04
C MET A 47 1.45 0.95 17.78
N SER A 48 2.01 1.97 18.42
CA SER A 48 3.40 2.41 18.23
C SER A 48 4.43 1.28 18.45
N MET A 49 4.16 0.37 19.38
CA MET A 49 5.02 -0.80 19.65
C MET A 49 5.13 -1.78 18.46
N ASN A 50 4.18 -1.77 17.55
CA ASN A 50 4.13 -2.65 16.37
C ASN A 50 4.68 -1.98 15.11
N VAL A 51 5.05 -0.71 15.19
CA VAL A 51 5.64 0.02 14.07
C VAL A 51 7.11 -0.35 13.93
N ARG A 52 7.47 -0.92 12.78
CA ARG A 52 8.86 -1.24 12.44
C ARG A 52 9.59 -0.02 11.91
N GLU A 53 8.91 0.73 11.07
CA GLU A 53 9.46 1.90 10.40
C GLU A 53 8.32 2.86 10.01
N ILE A 54 8.63 4.15 9.86
CA ILE A 54 7.70 5.15 9.34
C ILE A 54 8.06 5.47 7.90
N GLN A 55 7.14 5.19 7.00
CA GLN A 55 7.23 5.57 5.59
C GLN A 55 6.52 6.91 5.37
N LYS A 56 7.22 7.86 4.72
CA LYS A 56 6.66 9.19 4.44
C LYS A 56 6.17 9.25 3.00
N PHE A 57 4.89 9.54 2.84
CA PHE A 57 4.27 9.73 1.53
C PHE A 57 3.73 11.16 1.38
N LYS A 58 3.87 11.75 0.20
CA LYS A 58 3.21 13.02 -0.08
C LYS A 58 1.69 12.86 0.08
N ARG A 59 1.08 13.78 0.80
CA ARG A 59 -0.37 13.79 1.04
C ARG A 59 -1.17 13.81 -0.28
N SER A 60 -0.69 14.59 -1.26
CA SER A 60 -1.28 14.65 -2.59
C SER A 60 -1.23 13.30 -3.33
N PHE A 61 -0.16 12.53 -3.13
CA PHE A 61 -0.01 11.19 -3.69
C PHE A 61 -1.03 10.23 -3.04
N LEU A 62 -1.10 10.18 -1.71
CA LEU A 62 -2.07 9.33 -1.02
C LEU A 62 -3.51 9.68 -1.38
N ARG A 63 -3.83 10.96 -1.58
CA ARG A 63 -5.17 11.39 -2.03
C ARG A 63 -5.53 10.81 -3.40
N LYS A 64 -4.58 10.75 -4.34
CA LYS A 64 -4.80 10.15 -5.67
C LYS A 64 -5.04 8.64 -5.62
N LEU A 65 -4.51 7.96 -4.60
CA LEU A 65 -4.70 6.52 -4.41
C LEU A 65 -6.03 6.17 -3.77
N ARG A 66 -6.70 7.14 -3.13
CA ARG A 66 -7.99 6.92 -2.49
C ARG A 66 -9.07 6.71 -3.54
N SER A 67 -9.86 5.69 -3.32
CA SER A 67 -11.09 5.47 -4.08
C SER A 67 -12.28 6.01 -3.28
N ASP A 68 -13.14 6.77 -3.94
CA ASP A 68 -14.41 7.24 -3.36
C ASP A 68 -15.52 6.19 -3.52
N LEU A 69 -15.26 5.12 -4.30
CA LEU A 69 -16.24 4.10 -4.65
C LEU A 69 -16.64 3.19 -3.49
N HIS A 70 -15.89 3.19 -2.41
CA HIS A 70 -16.12 2.28 -1.29
C HIS A 70 -16.12 3.03 0.02
N GLY A 71 -17.09 2.65 0.86
CA GLY A 71 -17.28 3.25 2.17
C GLY A 71 -16.03 3.16 3.05
N LYS A 72 -15.82 4.16 3.88
CA LYS A 72 -14.75 4.16 4.87
C LYS A 72 -14.93 2.96 5.82
N ARG A 73 -13.91 2.16 5.99
CA ARG A 73 -13.87 1.12 7.04
C ARG A 73 -13.68 1.82 8.38
N ARG A 74 -14.79 2.01 9.10
CA ARG A 74 -14.79 2.77 10.36
C ARG A 74 -13.83 2.17 11.38
N GLY A 75 -13.05 3.04 12.05
CA GLY A 75 -12.12 2.63 13.08
C GLY A 75 -10.81 2.02 12.58
N TRP A 76 -10.63 1.88 11.26
CA TRP A 76 -9.38 1.39 10.67
C TRP A 76 -8.55 2.53 10.10
N GLU A 77 -7.25 2.54 10.41
CA GLU A 77 -6.31 3.36 9.67
C GLU A 77 -6.31 2.95 8.20
N ARG A 78 -6.40 3.93 7.30
CA ARG A 78 -6.57 3.66 5.89
C ARG A 78 -5.35 3.01 5.26
N PHE A 79 -4.19 3.63 5.43
CA PHE A 79 -2.97 3.17 4.80
C PHE A 79 -2.04 2.50 5.80
N VAL A 80 -1.50 1.36 5.42
CA VAL A 80 -0.45 0.66 6.14
C VAL A 80 0.54 0.11 5.14
N ALA A 81 1.81 0.02 5.51
CA ALA A 81 2.85 -0.59 4.69
C ALA A 81 3.30 -1.91 5.31
N ILE A 82 3.63 -2.88 4.46
CA ILE A 82 4.27 -4.14 4.83
C ILE A 82 5.48 -4.40 3.95
N LYS A 83 6.43 -5.21 4.39
CA LYS A 83 7.44 -5.81 3.50
C LYS A 83 6.92 -7.10 2.89
N ALA A 84 7.03 -7.21 1.57
CA ALA A 84 6.74 -8.44 0.87
C ALA A 84 7.75 -9.53 1.27
N ASN A 85 7.27 -10.71 1.61
CA ASN A 85 8.07 -11.86 2.00
C ASN A 85 8.37 -12.80 0.84
N GLY A 86 8.96 -13.98 1.09
CA GLY A 86 9.28 -14.97 0.06
C GLY A 86 8.07 -15.47 -0.73
N GLU A 87 6.90 -15.55 -0.12
CA GLU A 87 5.61 -15.87 -0.77
C GLU A 87 5.26 -14.92 -1.91
N SER A 88 5.81 -13.70 -1.90
CA SER A 88 5.57 -12.68 -2.92
C SER A 88 6.17 -13.03 -4.28
N MET A 89 7.05 -14.03 -4.38
CA MET A 89 7.50 -14.59 -5.66
C MET A 89 6.36 -15.12 -6.52
N SER A 90 5.25 -15.48 -5.92
CA SER A 90 4.01 -15.81 -6.61
C SER A 90 3.40 -14.64 -7.38
N MET A 91 3.80 -13.41 -7.05
CA MET A 91 3.37 -12.18 -7.73
C MET A 91 4.47 -11.59 -8.63
N TYR A 92 5.59 -12.30 -8.83
CA TYR A 92 6.64 -11.88 -9.77
C TYR A 92 6.09 -11.68 -11.19
N PRO A 93 6.48 -10.66 -11.93
CA PRO A 93 7.39 -9.55 -11.58
C PRO A 93 6.70 -8.34 -10.93
N ARG A 94 5.42 -8.43 -10.61
CA ARG A 94 4.64 -7.29 -10.06
C ARG A 94 5.08 -6.89 -8.66
N ILE A 95 5.41 -7.88 -7.82
CA ILE A 95 5.87 -7.69 -6.46
C ILE A 95 7.02 -8.66 -6.21
N LEU A 96 8.13 -8.14 -5.72
CA LEU A 96 9.31 -8.94 -5.36
C LEU A 96 9.43 -9.04 -3.84
N PRO A 97 10.04 -10.12 -3.31
CA PRO A 97 10.41 -10.18 -1.90
C PRO A 97 11.25 -8.97 -1.50
N GLY A 98 10.98 -8.42 -0.31
CA GLY A 98 11.65 -7.22 0.20
C GLY A 98 11.04 -5.90 -0.26
N ALA A 99 10.15 -5.89 -1.25
CA ALA A 99 9.43 -4.69 -1.66
C ALA A 99 8.57 -4.13 -0.52
N VAL A 100 8.51 -2.81 -0.41
CA VAL A 100 7.54 -2.13 0.45
C VAL A 100 6.21 -2.03 -0.28
N VAL A 101 5.18 -2.59 0.31
CA VAL A 101 3.84 -2.67 -0.28
C VAL A 101 2.90 -1.80 0.55
N LEU A 102 2.27 -0.82 -0.10
CA LEU A 102 1.27 0.05 0.52
C LEU A 102 -0.13 -0.53 0.32
N ILE A 103 -0.85 -0.71 1.41
CA ILE A 103 -2.19 -1.29 1.44
C ILE A 103 -3.20 -0.19 1.78
N ASP A 104 -4.23 -0.01 0.95
CA ASP A 104 -5.43 0.75 1.28
C ASP A 104 -6.44 -0.17 1.96
N ARG A 105 -6.50 -0.14 3.29
CA ARG A 105 -7.36 -1.02 4.09
C ARG A 105 -8.84 -0.63 4.05
N HIS A 106 -9.17 0.56 3.55
CA HIS A 106 -10.55 0.95 3.29
C HIS A 106 -11.10 0.36 1.99
N TYR A 107 -10.22 -0.17 1.14
CA TYR A 107 -10.59 -0.82 -0.11
C TYR A 107 -10.53 -2.34 0.08
N ASN A 108 -11.58 -2.93 0.64
CA ASN A 108 -11.69 -4.37 0.92
C ASN A 108 -12.79 -5.06 0.11
N SER A 109 -13.24 -4.47 -0.98
CA SER A 109 -14.18 -5.07 -1.93
C SER A 109 -13.46 -5.55 -3.19
N VAL A 110 -14.05 -6.54 -3.89
CA VAL A 110 -13.47 -7.14 -5.10
C VAL A 110 -13.81 -6.34 -6.36
N VAL A 111 -14.42 -5.16 -6.23
CA VAL A 111 -14.75 -4.29 -7.37
C VAL A 111 -13.46 -3.68 -7.94
N PRO A 112 -13.25 -3.70 -9.27
CA PRO A 112 -12.06 -3.11 -9.88
C PRO A 112 -11.95 -1.61 -9.60
N TYR A 113 -10.75 -1.15 -9.22
CA TYR A 113 -10.45 0.27 -9.04
C TYR A 113 -10.52 1.06 -10.35
N ARG A 114 -10.03 0.44 -11.42
CA ARG A 114 -10.11 0.95 -12.78
C ARG A 114 -10.74 -0.08 -13.69
N ARG A 115 -11.58 0.39 -14.59
CA ARG A 115 -12.23 -0.48 -15.57
C ARG A 115 -11.18 -1.21 -16.42
N GLY A 116 -11.27 -2.54 -16.45
CA GLY A 116 -10.36 -3.40 -17.22
C GLY A 116 -9.03 -3.73 -16.52
N GLU A 117 -8.78 -3.21 -15.30
CA GLU A 117 -7.61 -3.57 -14.50
C GLU A 117 -7.98 -4.55 -13.38
N THR A 118 -7.11 -5.50 -13.11
CA THR A 118 -7.26 -6.43 -11.98
C THR A 118 -6.48 -5.89 -10.79
N ASN A 119 -7.14 -5.73 -9.66
CA ASN A 119 -6.49 -5.31 -8.42
C ASN A 119 -5.72 -6.48 -7.78
N ILE A 120 -4.61 -6.13 -7.13
CA ILE A 120 -3.91 -7.02 -6.21
C ILE A 120 -4.39 -6.68 -4.78
N TYR A 121 -4.62 -7.71 -3.98
CA TYR A 121 -5.09 -7.57 -2.60
C TYR A 121 -4.13 -8.26 -1.63
N ALA A 122 -4.05 -7.71 -0.43
CA ALA A 122 -3.57 -8.45 0.73
C ALA A 122 -4.76 -9.22 1.31
N VAL A 123 -4.62 -10.52 1.42
CA VAL A 123 -5.67 -11.43 1.89
C VAL A 123 -5.17 -12.21 3.09
N GLN A 124 -5.92 -12.15 4.18
CA GLN A 124 -5.64 -12.96 5.36
C GLN A 124 -6.17 -14.37 5.14
N THR A 125 -5.28 -15.34 5.25
CA THR A 125 -5.59 -16.77 5.18
C THR A 125 -5.16 -17.48 6.47
N LYS A 126 -5.52 -18.74 6.63
CA LYS A 126 -5.03 -19.58 7.75
C LYS A 126 -3.52 -19.75 7.75
N GLU A 127 -2.88 -19.61 6.60
CA GLU A 127 -1.43 -19.71 6.43
C GLU A 127 -0.72 -18.35 6.52
N GLY A 128 -1.43 -17.27 6.82
CA GLY A 128 -0.93 -15.91 6.89
C GLY A 128 -1.45 -14.99 5.80
N CYS A 129 -0.91 -13.79 5.73
CA CYS A 129 -1.29 -12.79 4.74
C CYS A 129 -0.61 -13.08 3.39
N LYS A 130 -1.42 -13.15 2.33
CA LYS A 130 -0.97 -13.40 0.95
C LYS A 130 -1.33 -12.25 0.03
N LEU A 131 -0.46 -11.95 -0.92
CA LEU A 131 -0.69 -10.95 -1.95
C LEU A 131 -1.15 -11.67 -3.22
N ARG A 132 -2.38 -11.43 -3.68
CA ARG A 132 -2.99 -12.17 -4.80
C ARG A 132 -4.01 -11.30 -5.56
N TYR A 133 -4.28 -11.71 -6.77
CA TYR A 133 -5.55 -11.37 -7.42
C TYR A 133 -6.66 -12.15 -6.76
N VAL A 134 -7.81 -11.53 -6.57
CA VAL A 134 -8.95 -12.14 -5.88
C VAL A 134 -10.18 -12.14 -6.77
N GLU A 135 -10.83 -13.29 -6.82
CA GLU A 135 -12.12 -13.49 -7.47
C GLU A 135 -13.07 -14.15 -6.47
N VAL A 136 -14.33 -13.75 -6.47
CA VAL A 136 -15.37 -14.37 -5.63
C VAL A 136 -16.18 -15.32 -6.48
N ALA A 137 -16.21 -16.60 -6.09
CA ALA A 137 -16.97 -17.65 -6.75
C ALA A 137 -17.89 -18.34 -5.72
N GLY A 138 -19.12 -17.84 -5.59
CA GLY A 138 -20.06 -18.31 -4.57
C GLY A 138 -19.53 -18.06 -3.15
N LYS A 139 -19.32 -19.12 -2.39
CA LYS A 139 -18.73 -19.09 -1.04
C LYS A 139 -17.20 -19.23 -1.03
N ASN A 140 -16.56 -19.11 -2.17
CA ASN A 140 -15.12 -19.27 -2.27
C ASN A 140 -14.43 -17.98 -2.70
N LEU A 141 -13.27 -17.71 -2.12
CA LEU A 141 -12.29 -16.77 -2.64
C LEU A 141 -11.28 -17.55 -3.47
N VAL A 142 -11.15 -17.21 -4.73
CA VAL A 142 -10.13 -17.75 -5.62
C VAL A 142 -8.97 -16.78 -5.64
N LEU A 143 -7.82 -17.23 -5.13
CA LEU A 143 -6.59 -16.44 -5.00
C LEU A 143 -5.65 -16.83 -6.15
N ARG A 144 -5.49 -15.93 -7.11
CA ARG A 144 -4.66 -16.18 -8.29
C ARG A 144 -3.30 -15.52 -8.15
N PRO A 145 -2.20 -16.25 -8.35
CA PRO A 145 -0.88 -15.66 -8.46
C PRO A 145 -0.72 -14.95 -9.81
N HIS A 146 0.24 -14.02 -9.91
CA HIS A 146 0.68 -13.46 -11.19
C HIS A 146 1.63 -14.43 -11.89
N ASN A 147 2.53 -15.04 -11.12
CA ASN A 147 3.45 -16.06 -11.60
C ASN A 147 2.72 -17.41 -11.71
N THR A 148 2.47 -17.84 -12.95
CA THR A 148 1.68 -19.06 -13.25
C THR A 148 2.35 -20.36 -12.81
N THR A 149 3.61 -20.34 -12.38
CA THR A 149 4.28 -21.51 -11.77
C THR A 149 3.76 -21.82 -10.37
N TYR A 150 3.09 -20.86 -9.74
CA TYR A 150 2.45 -21.05 -8.44
C TYR A 150 0.97 -21.47 -8.62
N PRO A 151 0.45 -22.31 -7.72
CA PRO A 151 -0.92 -22.79 -7.83
C PRO A 151 -1.94 -21.69 -7.49
N VAL A 152 -3.10 -21.77 -8.12
CA VAL A 152 -4.31 -21.07 -7.68
C VAL A 152 -4.77 -21.67 -6.36
N GLN A 153 -5.10 -20.83 -5.38
CA GLN A 153 -5.61 -21.26 -4.09
C GLN A 153 -7.08 -20.90 -3.97
N VAL A 154 -7.83 -21.78 -3.33
CA VAL A 154 -9.26 -21.56 -3.04
C VAL A 154 -9.45 -21.55 -1.54
N VAL A 155 -9.99 -20.45 -1.03
CA VAL A 155 -10.36 -20.31 0.38
C VAL A 155 -11.89 -20.38 0.47
N THR A 156 -12.40 -21.41 1.16
CA THR A 156 -13.83 -21.53 1.41
C THR A 156 -14.21 -20.71 2.63
N LEU A 157 -15.16 -19.78 2.44
CA LEU A 157 -15.69 -18.93 3.50
C LEU A 157 -16.65 -19.72 4.39
N GLN A 158 -16.64 -19.41 5.68
CA GLN A 158 -17.63 -19.95 6.61
C GLN A 158 -19.03 -19.39 6.28
N ALA A 159 -20.09 -19.99 6.84
CA ALA A 159 -21.46 -19.61 6.50
C ALA A 159 -21.82 -18.15 6.84
N ASP A 160 -21.17 -17.60 7.85
CA ASP A 160 -21.32 -16.25 8.38
C ASP A 160 -20.20 -15.28 7.99
N GLU A 161 -19.19 -15.78 7.28
CA GLU A 161 -18.00 -15.00 6.86
C GLU A 161 -18.22 -14.34 5.50
N SER A 162 -17.94 -13.03 5.43
CA SER A 162 -18.00 -12.28 4.19
C SER A 162 -16.62 -12.19 3.52
N PRO A 163 -16.56 -12.11 2.16
CA PRO A 163 -15.29 -11.91 1.45
C PRO A 163 -14.48 -10.72 1.95
N GLN A 164 -15.14 -9.65 2.37
CA GLN A 164 -14.52 -8.42 2.86
C GLN A 164 -13.75 -8.62 4.17
N GLU A 165 -14.13 -9.62 4.98
CA GLU A 165 -13.44 -9.92 6.25
C GLU A 165 -12.07 -10.55 6.02
N CYS A 166 -11.92 -11.32 4.94
CA CYS A 166 -10.65 -11.92 4.55
C CYS A 166 -9.73 -10.94 3.82
N ILE A 167 -10.29 -9.91 3.16
CA ILE A 167 -9.52 -8.93 2.42
C ILE A 167 -9.04 -7.84 3.36
N VAL A 168 -7.73 -7.79 3.60
CA VAL A 168 -7.06 -6.75 4.39
C VAL A 168 -7.21 -5.39 3.69
N GLY A 169 -6.94 -5.36 2.39
CA GLY A 169 -7.07 -4.19 1.56
C GLY A 169 -6.43 -4.36 0.18
N ARG A 170 -6.64 -3.35 -0.67
CA ARG A 170 -6.05 -3.29 -2.01
C ARG A 170 -4.59 -2.82 -1.93
N ILE A 171 -3.72 -3.47 -2.68
CA ILE A 171 -2.36 -2.98 -2.90
C ILE A 171 -2.44 -1.77 -3.84
N CYS A 172 -2.00 -0.62 -3.37
CA CYS A 172 -2.09 0.62 -4.12
C CYS A 172 -0.73 1.21 -4.54
N TYR A 173 0.37 0.72 -3.97
CA TYR A 173 1.72 1.10 -4.36
C TYR A 173 2.71 0.00 -3.97
N VAL A 174 3.75 -0.17 -4.79
CA VAL A 174 4.88 -1.07 -4.54
C VAL A 174 6.16 -0.29 -4.78
N GLY A 175 7.01 -0.23 -3.78
CA GLY A 175 8.33 0.39 -3.85
C GLY A 175 9.43 -0.64 -3.62
N MET A 176 10.50 -0.56 -4.40
CA MET A 176 11.68 -1.41 -4.24
C MET A 176 12.94 -0.55 -4.27
N GLU A 177 13.88 -0.90 -3.39
CA GLU A 177 15.25 -0.42 -3.51
C GLU A 177 15.98 -1.27 -4.56
N VAL A 178 16.75 -0.61 -5.40
CA VAL A 178 17.54 -1.24 -6.49
C VAL A 178 19.00 -1.23 -6.11
#